data_546b089cefc4c184489ada56e39b5372
#
_entry.id   546b089cefc4c184489ada56e39b5372
#
_cell.length_a   1.000
_cell.length_b   1.000
_cell.length_c   1.000
_cell.angle_alpha   90.00
_cell.angle_beta   90.00
_cell.angle_gamma   90.00
#
_symmetry.space_group_name_H-M   'P 1'
#
loop_
_entity.id
_entity.type
_entity.pdbx_description
1 polymer ?
#
loop_
_entity_poly.entity_id
_entity_poly.type
_entity_poly.pdbx_seq_one_letter_code
_entity_poly.pdbx_strand_id
1 'polypeptide(L)'
;MCIGDAAHAMSPIGGVGINLAIQDAVAAANLLTDPLRAGRVTDEDLAAVQRRREIPTKLTQRLQLTMQRNLISPLLKNTSTQLPRPLRVGLALPLVGRLLARAIAIGFRNEHVRIAPAPDGAARTDQDQL
;
A
#
# COMPACT_ATOMS: atom_id res chain seq x y z
N MET A 1 14.87 -5.36 -7.01
CA MET A 1 13.41 -5.17 -6.85
C MET A 1 13.18 -3.83 -6.18
N CYS A 2 12.22 -3.03 -6.68
CA CYS A 2 11.78 -1.79 -6.03
C CYS A 2 10.40 -2.00 -5.41
N ILE A 3 10.15 -1.39 -4.24
CA ILE A 3 8.87 -1.42 -3.52
C ILE A 3 8.54 -0.02 -2.99
N GLY A 4 7.29 0.21 -2.59
CA GLY A 4 6.84 1.49 -2.06
C GLY A 4 7.02 2.64 -3.06
N ASP A 5 7.42 3.81 -2.58
CA ASP A 5 7.58 5.02 -3.40
C ASP A 5 8.63 4.88 -4.51
N ALA A 6 9.61 3.99 -4.35
CA ALA A 6 10.59 3.70 -5.40
C ALA A 6 9.98 2.94 -6.60
N ALA A 7 8.88 2.24 -6.39
CA ALA A 7 8.17 1.50 -7.44
C ALA A 7 6.98 2.30 -8.00
N HIS A 8 6.32 3.09 -7.17
CA HIS A 8 5.10 3.81 -7.53
C HIS A 8 4.96 5.09 -6.71
N ALA A 9 5.54 6.17 -7.23
CA ALA A 9 5.36 7.48 -6.63
C ALA A 9 3.87 7.87 -6.62
N MET A 10 3.39 8.28 -5.47
CA MET A 10 2.00 8.69 -5.26
C MET A 10 1.91 10.11 -4.72
N SER A 11 0.76 10.75 -4.98
CA SER A 11 0.45 12.03 -4.34
C SER A 11 0.32 11.83 -2.83
N PRO A 12 0.84 12.75 -1.98
CA PRO A 12 0.73 12.68 -0.53
C PRO A 12 -0.72 12.82 -0.03
N ILE A 13 -1.64 13.09 -0.92
CA ILE A 13 -3.05 13.31 -0.63
C ILE A 13 -3.68 12.03 -0.07
N GLY A 14 -4.17 12.13 1.18
CA GLY A 14 -4.85 11.04 1.88
C GLY A 14 -3.93 10.08 2.63
N GLY A 15 -2.60 10.27 2.63
CA GLY A 15 -1.66 9.41 3.38
C GLY A 15 -1.59 7.94 2.89
N VAL A 16 -2.14 7.67 1.71
CA VAL A 16 -2.31 6.29 1.19
C VAL A 16 -0.99 5.66 0.77
N GLY A 17 -0.01 6.47 0.33
CA GLY A 17 1.30 6.00 -0.13
C GLY A 17 2.05 5.24 0.96
N ILE A 18 2.09 5.77 2.18
CA ILE A 18 2.78 5.14 3.32
C ILE A 18 2.17 3.77 3.63
N ASN A 19 0.84 3.67 3.69
CA ASN A 19 0.16 2.40 3.95
C ASN A 19 0.44 1.36 2.86
N LEU A 20 0.52 1.80 1.61
CA LEU A 20 0.86 0.93 0.50
C LEU A 20 2.31 0.44 0.58
N ALA A 21 3.25 1.34 0.89
CA ALA A 21 4.66 1.01 1.07
C ALA A 21 4.88 0.01 2.22
N ILE A 22 4.19 0.17 3.35
CA ILE A 22 4.22 -0.78 4.46
C ILE A 22 3.70 -2.15 4.01
N GLN A 23 2.59 -2.19 3.31
CA GLN A 23 2.02 -3.45 2.82
C GLN A 23 2.92 -4.13 1.78
N ASP A 24 3.61 -3.37 0.93
CA ASP A 24 4.59 -3.89 0.00
C ASP A 24 5.77 -4.53 0.74
N ALA A 25 6.28 -3.85 1.79
CA ALA A 25 7.33 -4.38 2.63
C ALA A 25 6.93 -5.68 3.35
N VAL A 26 5.71 -5.72 3.91
CA VAL A 26 5.17 -6.94 4.56
C VAL A 26 5.00 -8.07 3.55
N ALA A 27 4.49 -7.79 2.34
CA ALA A 27 4.34 -8.80 1.29
C ALA A 27 5.70 -9.34 0.84
N ALA A 28 6.69 -8.45 0.64
CA ALA A 28 8.05 -8.83 0.30
C ALA A 28 8.67 -9.69 1.40
N ALA A 29 8.57 -9.28 2.65
CA ALA A 29 9.06 -10.04 3.79
C ALA A 29 8.43 -11.43 3.87
N ASN A 30 7.09 -11.53 3.76
CA ASN A 30 6.38 -12.81 3.82
C ASN A 30 6.77 -13.79 2.70
N LEU A 31 7.16 -13.30 1.53
CA LEU A 31 7.48 -14.13 0.37
C LEU A 31 8.99 -14.42 0.23
N LEU A 32 9.84 -13.48 0.66
CA LEU A 32 11.27 -13.57 0.40
C LEU A 32 12.09 -14.04 1.62
N THR A 33 11.52 -14.11 2.82
CA THR A 33 12.30 -14.49 4.01
C THR A 33 12.93 -15.88 3.86
N ASP A 34 12.18 -16.88 3.45
CA ASP A 34 12.71 -18.25 3.32
C ASP A 34 13.71 -18.37 2.16
N PRO A 35 13.46 -17.85 0.94
CA PRO A 35 14.44 -17.79 -0.12
C PRO A 35 15.72 -17.05 0.29
N LEU A 36 15.60 -15.92 1.00
CA LEU A 36 16.76 -15.14 1.48
C LEU A 36 17.58 -15.90 2.50
N ARG A 37 16.93 -16.54 3.49
CA ARG A 37 17.62 -17.38 4.49
C ARG A 37 18.32 -18.57 3.86
N ALA A 38 17.76 -19.10 2.78
CA ALA A 38 18.35 -20.21 2.03
C ALA A 38 19.44 -19.76 1.02
N GLY A 39 19.70 -18.45 0.88
CA GLY A 39 20.66 -17.89 -0.07
C GLY A 39 20.31 -18.14 -1.55
N ARG A 40 19.03 -18.35 -1.88
CA ARG A 40 18.57 -18.75 -3.22
C ARG A 40 17.35 -17.97 -3.70
N VAL A 41 17.43 -16.66 -3.69
CA VAL A 41 16.36 -15.82 -4.27
C VAL A 41 16.43 -15.91 -5.79
N THR A 42 15.29 -16.22 -6.40
CA THR A 42 15.11 -16.31 -7.85
C THR A 42 14.30 -15.14 -8.40
N ASP A 43 14.36 -14.93 -9.71
CA ASP A 43 13.50 -13.94 -10.38
C ASP A 43 12.01 -14.27 -10.23
N GLU A 44 11.66 -15.56 -10.12
CA GLU A 44 10.29 -16.00 -9.88
C GLU A 44 9.79 -15.58 -8.49
N ASP A 45 10.63 -15.63 -7.46
CA ASP A 45 10.29 -15.15 -6.12
C ASP A 45 10.02 -13.64 -6.14
N LEU A 46 10.84 -12.88 -6.86
CA LEU A 46 10.64 -11.43 -7.04
C LEU A 46 9.36 -11.12 -7.83
N ALA A 47 9.09 -11.89 -8.89
CA ALA A 47 7.86 -11.75 -9.66
C ALA A 47 6.62 -12.11 -8.85
N ALA A 48 6.71 -13.05 -7.91
CA ALA A 48 5.61 -13.40 -7.01
C ALA A 48 5.21 -12.22 -6.11
N VAL A 49 6.17 -11.46 -5.58
CA VAL A 49 5.90 -10.22 -4.82
C VAL A 49 5.18 -9.20 -5.71
N GLN A 50 5.67 -8.99 -6.93
CA GLN A 50 5.08 -8.04 -7.86
C GLN A 50 3.63 -8.42 -8.21
N ARG A 51 3.37 -9.67 -8.61
CA ARG A 51 2.02 -10.16 -8.92
C ARG A 51 1.05 -9.97 -7.74
N ARG A 52 1.54 -10.21 -6.51
CA ARG A 52 0.72 -10.06 -5.31
C ARG A 52 0.30 -8.62 -5.05
N ARG A 53 1.17 -7.64 -5.35
CA ARG A 53 0.97 -6.23 -5.04
C ARG A 53 0.43 -5.40 -6.20
N GLU A 54 0.57 -5.86 -7.43
CA GLU A 54 0.21 -5.10 -8.63
C GLU A 54 -1.26 -4.66 -8.66
N ILE A 55 -2.20 -5.57 -8.40
CA ILE A 55 -3.64 -5.25 -8.44
C ILE A 55 -4.04 -4.25 -7.35
N PRO A 56 -3.71 -4.48 -6.05
CA PRO A 56 -4.00 -3.51 -5.00
C PRO A 56 -3.41 -2.13 -5.27
N THR A 57 -2.18 -2.07 -5.76
CA THR A 57 -1.49 -0.83 -6.12
C THR A 57 -2.21 -0.08 -7.24
N LYS A 58 -2.53 -0.75 -8.34
CA LYS A 58 -3.26 -0.15 -9.47
C LYS A 58 -4.64 0.37 -9.07
N LEU A 59 -5.36 -0.36 -8.21
CA LEU A 59 -6.66 0.08 -7.71
C LEU A 59 -6.53 1.33 -6.83
N THR A 60 -5.56 1.35 -5.94
CA THR A 60 -5.28 2.50 -5.07
C THR A 60 -4.91 3.73 -5.89
N GLN A 61 -4.02 3.59 -6.88
CA GLN A 61 -3.64 4.69 -7.76
C GLN A 61 -4.82 5.24 -8.56
N ARG A 62 -5.69 4.37 -9.11
CA ARG A 62 -6.89 4.80 -9.83
C ARG A 62 -7.86 5.56 -8.93
N LEU A 63 -8.08 5.07 -7.72
CA LEU A 63 -8.91 5.75 -6.73
C LEU A 63 -8.36 7.14 -6.40
N GLN A 64 -7.06 7.23 -6.15
CA GLN A 64 -6.38 8.49 -5.83
C GLN A 64 -6.47 9.50 -6.99
N LEU A 65 -6.22 9.07 -8.24
CA LEU A 65 -6.36 9.92 -9.41
C LEU A 65 -7.80 10.43 -9.59
N THR A 66 -8.79 9.58 -9.34
CA THR A 66 -10.21 9.94 -9.41
C THR A 66 -10.56 10.97 -8.35
N MET A 67 -10.10 10.78 -7.12
CA MET A 67 -10.28 11.76 -6.04
C MET A 67 -9.59 13.08 -6.34
N GLN A 68 -8.36 13.05 -6.84
CA GLN A 68 -7.61 14.25 -7.19
C GLN A 68 -8.31 15.05 -8.29
N ARG A 69 -8.79 14.38 -9.34
CA ARG A 69 -9.47 15.05 -10.45
C ARG A 69 -10.84 15.62 -10.06
N ASN A 70 -11.62 14.87 -9.30
CA ASN A 70 -13.03 15.18 -9.04
C ASN A 70 -13.28 16.00 -7.77
N LEU A 71 -12.36 15.93 -6.79
CA LEU A 71 -12.52 16.66 -5.51
C LEU A 71 -11.51 17.80 -5.39
N ILE A 72 -10.24 17.52 -5.62
CA ILE A 72 -9.16 18.44 -5.24
C ILE A 72 -8.93 19.49 -6.31
N SER A 73 -8.87 19.11 -7.58
CA SER A 73 -8.64 20.06 -8.68
C SER A 73 -9.72 21.14 -8.77
N PRO A 74 -11.02 20.86 -8.60
CA PRO A 74 -12.04 21.88 -8.57
C PRO A 74 -11.95 22.79 -7.34
N LEU A 75 -11.61 22.24 -6.15
CA LEU A 75 -11.43 23.02 -4.92
C LEU A 75 -10.29 24.02 -5.05
N LEU A 76 -9.17 23.63 -5.65
CA LEU A 76 -8.01 24.50 -5.88
C LEU A 76 -8.29 25.60 -6.90
N LYS A 77 -9.23 25.37 -7.84
CA LYS A 77 -9.62 26.34 -8.88
C LYS A 77 -10.73 27.29 -8.45
N ASN A 78 -11.14 27.29 -7.17
CA ASN A 78 -12.23 28.12 -6.63
C ASN A 78 -13.56 27.98 -7.41
N THR A 79 -13.73 26.87 -8.11
CA THR A 79 -14.95 26.55 -8.84
C THR A 79 -15.89 25.82 -7.88
N SER A 80 -17.12 26.28 -7.72
CA SER A 80 -18.12 25.66 -6.84
C SER A 80 -18.24 24.16 -7.15
N THR A 81 -17.66 23.35 -6.25
CA THR A 81 -17.58 21.91 -6.42
C THR A 81 -18.90 21.29 -6.03
N GLN A 82 -19.82 21.22 -6.98
CA GLN A 82 -20.98 20.35 -6.79
C GLN A 82 -20.55 18.91 -7.13
N LEU A 83 -20.41 18.07 -6.10
CA LEU A 83 -20.21 16.63 -6.33
C LEU A 83 -21.34 16.12 -7.24
N PRO A 84 -21.01 15.29 -8.25
CA PRO A 84 -22.03 14.63 -9.06
C PRO A 84 -23.08 13.97 -8.17
N ARG A 85 -24.36 14.18 -8.48
CA ARG A 85 -25.47 13.64 -7.68
C ARG A 85 -25.32 12.17 -7.27
N PRO A 86 -24.90 11.22 -8.16
CA PRO A 86 -24.73 9.81 -7.78
C PRO A 86 -23.61 9.62 -6.74
N LEU A 87 -22.53 10.41 -6.80
CA LEU A 87 -21.45 10.33 -5.82
C LEU A 87 -21.88 10.90 -4.46
N ARG A 88 -22.67 11.98 -4.46
CA ARG A 88 -23.21 12.56 -3.24
C ARG A 88 -24.22 11.63 -2.55
N VAL A 89 -25.07 10.96 -3.31
CA VAL A 89 -26.00 9.94 -2.80
C VAL A 89 -25.24 8.71 -2.29
N GLY A 90 -24.24 8.23 -3.02
CA GLY A 90 -23.40 7.11 -2.59
C GLY A 90 -22.66 7.39 -1.28
N LEU A 91 -22.04 8.57 -1.14
CA LEU A 91 -21.35 8.99 0.09
C LEU A 91 -22.31 9.24 1.27
N ALA A 92 -23.56 9.58 1.02
CA ALA A 92 -24.60 9.75 2.05
C ALA A 92 -25.05 8.40 2.65
N LEU A 93 -24.80 7.28 1.96
CA LEU A 93 -25.07 5.95 2.49
C LEU A 93 -23.95 5.55 3.48
N PRO A 94 -24.28 5.33 4.77
CA PRO A 94 -23.26 5.10 5.81
C PRO A 94 -22.38 3.87 5.54
N LEU A 95 -22.93 2.87 4.87
CA LEU A 95 -22.18 1.66 4.49
C LEU A 95 -21.14 1.95 3.40
N VAL A 96 -21.54 2.70 2.37
CA VAL A 96 -20.64 3.06 1.25
C VAL A 96 -19.52 3.99 1.74
N GLY A 97 -19.86 4.98 2.57
CA GLY A 97 -18.89 5.87 3.19
C GLY A 97 -17.86 5.12 4.04
N ARG A 98 -18.31 4.16 4.86
CA ARG A 98 -17.41 3.32 5.66
C ARG A 98 -16.53 2.42 4.81
N LEU A 99 -17.05 1.79 3.77
CA LEU A 99 -16.28 0.96 2.84
C LEU A 99 -15.23 1.78 2.10
N LEU A 100 -15.59 2.97 1.63
CA LEU A 100 -14.66 3.86 0.95
C LEU A 100 -13.57 4.38 1.90
N ALA A 101 -13.94 4.82 3.11
CA ALA A 101 -13.00 5.24 4.14
C ALA A 101 -12.04 4.10 4.50
N ARG A 102 -12.54 2.87 4.63
CA ARG A 102 -11.72 1.68 4.87
C ARG A 102 -10.79 1.38 3.70
N ALA A 103 -11.26 1.46 2.46
CA ALA A 103 -10.44 1.25 1.27
C ALA A 103 -9.30 2.29 1.15
N ILE A 104 -9.57 3.53 1.54
CA ILE A 104 -8.58 4.61 1.57
C ILE A 104 -7.59 4.42 2.73
N ALA A 105 -8.08 4.16 3.95
CA ALA A 105 -7.26 4.09 5.16
C ALA A 105 -6.40 2.82 5.23
N ILE A 106 -6.95 1.68 4.82
CA ILE A 106 -6.32 0.37 5.02
C ILE A 106 -5.86 -0.24 3.68
N GLY A 107 -6.43 0.19 2.55
CA GLY A 107 -6.17 -0.36 1.22
C GLY A 107 -7.10 -1.54 0.86
N PHE A 108 -6.96 -2.02 -0.38
CA PHE A 108 -7.84 -3.06 -0.93
C PHE A 108 -7.49 -4.49 -0.50
N ARG A 109 -6.24 -4.71 -0.07
CA ARG A 109 -5.75 -6.02 0.36
C ARG A 109 -4.71 -5.85 1.45
N ASN A 110 -5.12 -6.09 2.69
CA ASN A 110 -4.22 -6.00 3.84
C ASN A 110 -3.24 -7.16 3.86
N GLU A 111 -1.98 -6.84 4.08
CA GLU A 111 -0.94 -7.79 4.37
C GLU A 111 -0.70 -7.84 5.89
N HIS A 112 -0.56 -9.05 6.42
CA HIS A 112 -0.23 -9.29 7.81
C HIS A 112 1.12 -10.02 7.89
N VAL A 113 1.94 -9.66 8.86
CA VAL A 113 3.22 -10.33 9.10
C VAL A 113 2.94 -11.80 9.47
N ARG A 114 3.52 -12.72 8.71
CA ARG A 114 3.39 -14.18 8.90
C ARG A 114 4.70 -14.84 9.33
N ILE A 115 5.76 -14.04 9.44
CA ILE A 115 7.10 -14.53 9.74
C ILE A 115 7.20 -14.70 11.25
N ALA A 116 7.60 -15.90 11.71
CA ALA A 116 7.95 -16.10 13.11
C ALA A 116 9.13 -15.18 13.47
N PRO A 117 9.13 -14.52 14.63
CA PRO A 117 10.28 -13.77 15.09
C PRO A 117 11.51 -14.66 15.10
N ALA A 118 12.67 -14.10 14.74
CA ALA A 118 13.93 -14.84 14.85
C ALA A 118 14.10 -15.30 16.31
N PRO A 119 14.58 -16.52 16.56
CA PRO A 119 14.87 -16.95 17.92
C PRO A 119 15.86 -15.96 18.54
N ASP A 120 15.58 -15.54 19.77
CA ASP A 120 16.28 -14.48 20.55
C ASP A 120 17.78 -14.71 20.78
N GLY A 121 18.48 -15.41 19.95
CA GLY A 121 19.91 -15.72 20.05
C GLY A 121 20.81 -15.14 18.95
N ALA A 122 20.25 -14.61 17.85
CA ALA A 122 21.07 -14.24 16.69
C ALA A 122 21.49 -12.77 16.63
N ALA A 123 21.06 -11.92 17.56
CA ALA A 123 21.27 -10.47 17.47
C ALA A 123 22.38 -9.90 18.36
N ARG A 124 23.20 -10.72 19.01
CA ARG A 124 24.15 -10.23 20.04
C ARG A 124 25.63 -10.56 19.83
N THR A 125 26.08 -10.96 18.65
CA THR A 125 27.47 -11.39 18.49
C THR A 125 28.38 -10.38 17.77
N ASP A 126 27.90 -9.21 17.33
CA ASP A 126 28.69 -8.32 16.48
C ASP A 126 28.98 -6.92 17.06
N GLN A 127 28.75 -6.68 18.36
CA GLN A 127 29.04 -5.38 18.98
C GLN A 127 30.19 -5.37 20.00
N ASP A 128 30.83 -6.51 20.27
CA ASP A 128 31.95 -6.58 21.24
C ASP A 128 33.34 -6.70 20.60
N GLN A 129 33.48 -6.37 19.30
CA GLN A 129 34.80 -6.32 18.62
C GLN A 129 35.03 -5.02 17.85
N LEU A 130 34.99 -3.88 18.53
CA LEU A 130 35.64 -2.64 18.07
C LEU A 130 36.24 -1.91 19.27
#